data_123bf42d82c71c7057ece306a05f75f8
#
_entry.id   123bf42d82c71c7057ece306a05f75f8
#
_cell.length_a   1.000
_cell.length_b   1.000
_cell.length_c   1.000
_cell.angle_alpha   90.00
_cell.angle_beta   90.00
_cell.angle_gamma   90.00
#
_symmetry.space_group_name_H-M   'P 1'
#
loop_
_entity.id
_entity.type
_entity.pdbx_description
1 polymer ?
#
loop_
_entity_poly.entity_id
_entity_poly.type
_entity_poly.pdbx_seq_one_letter_code
_entity_poly.pdbx_strand_id
1 'polypeptide(L)'
;MRYLLPLFVVGFGMPAFAAPPSYMTDAKPLLGEYCTRCHNAKKQEGGVDLASFADDAAALNRRGLWKRSLARVAAGEMPPEDAKQAPAADRAKLEKWLAAAAEYLDCDPARRDPGPATLRRLTHAEYASAIADLLGVYVDPRNDLGFPAEEPSEGRFANLSAGLRISPVLIEKYFAAADKIADSVFVNDGAKRRLLNPPPGPKLAERDAAKEIVSNLARRAFRRPASSEDATRLLGFYDKARANGGSFEDGIRAVLKPVLVSPSFLFRVEADRPAKSASPGVPVDDYELATRLSYFLWGTMPDETLLRAAAEKKLSDPAGLKKELDRLLKHDRARHLTETLANDWLQLRQFSKARPTVEFFPTFNDELKKPMVQEVRAMLDHLRTADRPITDLLDADYTFANEALARHYGLAGVVGNQTRRVELKPGSHRGGLLGMGAVLAMTSHTFRTSPTQRGKYVLEVIFGTPPPPPPANAGVLKNDDPKKKIPLTFREQLAQHATQPSCAACHKKIDPLGFALDNFNAIGEWRTGSKDVPLDVSGVLPGGEKVEGFDGLKAVLLKRKDEFAAHMAAKLLELALGRELDGQDECTVNETRDALKRQDYRFSALVAEIVNSVPFRQRRATR
;
A
#
# COMPACT_ATOMS: atom_id res chain seq x y z
N MET A 1 36.41 -11.66 -53.23
CA MET A 1 35.72 -10.39 -53.00
C MET A 1 34.91 -10.51 -51.71
N ARG A 2 35.42 -9.93 -50.63
CA ARG A 2 34.75 -9.90 -49.30
C ARG A 2 34.01 -8.58 -49.23
N TYR A 3 32.68 -8.59 -49.11
CA TYR A 3 31.86 -7.43 -48.86
C TYR A 3 31.83 -7.13 -47.34
N LEU A 4 32.39 -6.01 -46.94
CA LEU A 4 32.23 -5.43 -45.62
C LEU A 4 30.92 -4.64 -45.62
N LEU A 5 29.93 -5.05 -44.78
CA LEU A 5 28.75 -4.24 -44.45
C LEU A 5 29.16 -3.27 -43.30
N PRO A 6 28.81 -1.99 -43.40
CA PRO A 6 29.01 -1.08 -42.28
C PRO A 6 27.94 -1.31 -41.21
N LEU A 7 28.37 -1.48 -39.95
CA LEU A 7 27.51 -1.45 -38.77
C LEU A 7 27.07 -0.01 -38.57
N PHE A 8 25.77 0.26 -38.81
CA PHE A 8 25.12 1.49 -38.32
C PHE A 8 24.83 1.31 -36.84
N VAL A 9 25.62 1.99 -36.00
CA VAL A 9 25.30 2.20 -34.58
C VAL A 9 24.22 3.29 -34.52
N VAL A 10 22.97 2.87 -34.39
CA VAL A 10 21.86 3.78 -34.06
C VAL A 10 22.04 4.16 -32.60
N GLY A 11 22.61 5.33 -32.35
CA GLY A 11 22.64 5.93 -31.04
C GLY A 11 21.20 6.27 -30.62
N PHE A 12 20.67 5.51 -29.69
CA PHE A 12 19.47 5.92 -28.96
C PHE A 12 19.82 7.16 -28.13
N GLY A 13 19.45 8.34 -28.65
CA GLY A 13 19.49 9.58 -27.89
C GLY A 13 18.58 9.44 -26.67
N MET A 14 19.15 9.39 -25.48
CA MET A 14 18.40 9.64 -24.25
C MET A 14 17.68 10.98 -24.40
N PRO A 15 16.39 11.09 -23.98
CA PRO A 15 15.73 12.38 -23.94
C PRO A 15 16.57 13.31 -23.06
N ALA A 16 16.98 14.43 -23.62
CA ALA A 16 17.68 15.46 -22.87
C ALA A 16 16.74 15.92 -21.74
N PHE A 17 17.07 15.60 -20.50
CA PHE A 17 16.41 16.21 -19.35
C PHE A 17 16.58 17.72 -19.49
N ALA A 18 15.46 18.45 -19.51
CA ALA A 18 15.50 19.90 -19.45
C ALA A 18 16.32 20.31 -18.23
N ALA A 19 17.18 21.32 -18.39
CA ALA A 19 17.95 21.84 -17.27
C ALA A 19 17.01 22.19 -16.10
N PRO A 20 17.41 21.89 -14.85
CA PRO A 20 16.57 22.20 -13.71
C PRO A 20 16.25 23.69 -13.66
N PRO A 21 15.01 24.10 -13.32
CA PRO A 21 14.67 25.50 -13.19
C PRO A 21 15.46 26.12 -12.02
N SER A 22 16.15 27.24 -12.23
CA SER A 22 16.90 27.88 -11.16
C SER A 22 15.99 28.71 -10.26
N TYR A 23 15.96 28.38 -8.97
CA TYR A 23 15.32 29.22 -7.97
C TYR A 23 16.07 30.55 -7.79
N MET A 24 17.41 30.50 -7.72
CA MET A 24 18.22 31.64 -7.39
C MET A 24 18.16 32.76 -8.45
N THR A 25 18.13 32.39 -9.75
CA THR A 25 18.12 33.34 -10.85
C THR A 25 16.73 33.67 -11.37
N ASP A 26 15.81 32.68 -11.41
CA ASP A 26 14.56 32.83 -12.14
C ASP A 26 13.37 33.15 -11.21
N ALA A 27 13.32 32.55 -9.99
CA ALA A 27 12.19 32.71 -9.09
C ALA A 27 12.44 33.66 -7.94
N LYS A 28 13.61 33.60 -7.29
CA LYS A 28 13.92 34.37 -6.08
C LYS A 28 13.74 35.89 -6.26
N PRO A 29 14.12 36.50 -7.38
CA PRO A 29 13.86 37.92 -7.59
C PRO A 29 12.36 38.24 -7.64
N LEU A 30 11.57 37.46 -8.37
CA LEU A 30 10.12 37.64 -8.50
C LEU A 30 9.38 37.37 -7.18
N LEU A 31 9.75 36.28 -6.51
CA LEU A 31 9.19 35.97 -5.18
C LEU A 31 9.55 37.04 -4.15
N GLY A 32 10.77 37.57 -4.21
CA GLY A 32 11.24 38.67 -3.37
C GLY A 32 10.41 39.94 -3.53
N GLU A 33 10.03 40.24 -4.76
CA GLU A 33 9.28 41.45 -5.08
C GLU A 33 7.79 41.38 -4.73
N TYR A 34 7.15 40.20 -4.95
CA TYR A 34 5.68 40.06 -4.88
C TYR A 34 5.18 39.20 -3.71
N CYS A 35 6.02 38.33 -3.11
CA CYS A 35 5.54 37.26 -2.18
C CYS A 35 6.19 37.33 -0.79
N THR A 36 7.50 37.57 -0.70
CA THR A 36 8.26 37.41 0.56
C THR A 36 7.94 38.48 1.61
N ARG A 37 7.21 39.55 1.28
CA ARG A 37 6.69 40.50 2.29
C ARG A 37 5.82 39.81 3.33
N CYS A 38 5.04 38.77 2.94
CA CYS A 38 4.16 38.00 3.78
C CYS A 38 4.71 36.58 4.07
N HIS A 39 5.38 35.97 3.07
CA HIS A 39 5.88 34.60 3.13
C HIS A 39 7.40 34.56 3.36
N ASN A 40 7.83 34.91 4.56
CA ASN A 40 9.24 34.91 5.00
C ASN A 40 9.37 34.28 6.39
N ALA A 41 10.60 34.05 6.85
CA ALA A 41 10.91 33.37 8.11
C ALA A 41 10.25 34.00 9.35
N LYS A 42 9.90 35.31 9.33
CA LYS A 42 9.31 36.01 10.46
C LYS A 42 7.78 35.96 10.48
N LYS A 43 7.13 36.12 9.31
CA LYS A 43 5.66 36.19 9.23
C LYS A 43 5.01 34.85 8.92
N GLN A 44 5.59 34.06 8.01
CA GLN A 44 5.13 32.73 7.59
C GLN A 44 3.61 32.64 7.40
N GLU A 45 2.99 33.64 6.75
CA GLU A 45 1.55 33.61 6.52
C GLU A 45 1.12 32.33 5.80
N GLY A 46 0.09 31.65 6.30
CA GLY A 46 -0.30 30.33 5.83
C GLY A 46 0.73 29.22 6.09
N GLY A 47 1.70 29.44 7.01
CA GLY A 47 2.77 28.47 7.30
C GLY A 47 3.80 28.35 6.18
N VAL A 48 3.93 29.38 5.31
CA VAL A 48 4.77 29.35 4.11
C VAL A 48 5.92 30.32 4.23
N ASP A 49 7.15 29.83 4.03
CA ASP A 49 8.36 30.63 3.85
C ASP A 49 8.93 30.38 2.45
N LEU A 50 9.01 31.44 1.65
CA LEU A 50 9.50 31.41 0.28
C LEU A 50 10.90 32.06 0.14
N ALA A 51 11.47 32.58 1.22
CA ALA A 51 12.70 33.37 1.21
C ALA A 51 13.94 32.57 1.65
N SER A 52 13.78 31.54 2.48
CA SER A 52 14.87 30.92 3.25
C SER A 52 15.61 29.78 2.53
N PHE A 53 15.43 29.60 1.22
CA PHE A 53 16.15 28.57 0.49
C PHE A 53 17.60 29.01 0.21
N ALA A 54 18.55 28.16 0.62
CA ALA A 54 19.98 28.43 0.46
C ALA A 54 20.44 28.35 -1.01
N ASP A 55 19.89 27.41 -1.77
CA ASP A 55 20.26 27.10 -3.14
C ASP A 55 19.08 26.52 -3.94
N ASP A 56 19.31 26.24 -5.21
CA ASP A 56 18.32 25.65 -6.12
C ASP A 56 17.86 24.27 -5.66
N ALA A 57 18.75 23.43 -5.13
CA ALA A 57 18.41 22.09 -4.68
C ALA A 57 17.45 22.11 -3.47
N ALA A 58 17.73 23.01 -2.50
CA ALA A 58 16.87 23.20 -1.34
C ALA A 58 15.47 23.67 -1.72
N ALA A 59 15.37 24.54 -2.73
CA ALA A 59 14.09 25.01 -3.25
C ALA A 59 13.35 23.92 -4.03
N LEU A 60 14.01 23.25 -4.96
CA LEU A 60 13.40 22.25 -5.83
C LEU A 60 12.93 21.00 -5.07
N ASN A 61 13.52 20.68 -3.93
CA ASN A 61 13.05 19.61 -3.05
C ASN A 61 11.68 19.90 -2.37
N ARG A 62 11.09 21.07 -2.60
CA ARG A 62 9.80 21.48 -2.01
C ARG A 62 8.64 21.44 -3.00
N ARG A 63 8.58 20.46 -3.90
CA ARG A 63 7.56 20.32 -4.96
C ARG A 63 6.14 20.59 -4.47
N GLY A 64 5.74 19.99 -3.35
CA GLY A 64 4.40 20.20 -2.79
C GLY A 64 4.10 21.65 -2.44
N LEU A 65 5.12 22.43 -2.04
CA LEU A 65 4.98 23.87 -1.84
C LEU A 65 4.71 24.55 -3.19
N TRP A 66 5.50 24.24 -4.20
CA TRP A 66 5.37 24.86 -5.52
C TRP A 66 4.07 24.50 -6.23
N LYS A 67 3.58 23.25 -6.11
CA LYS A 67 2.25 22.85 -6.59
C LYS A 67 1.13 23.69 -5.98
N ARG A 68 1.15 23.89 -4.65
CA ARG A 68 0.16 24.74 -3.98
C ARG A 68 0.30 26.21 -4.36
N SER A 69 1.52 26.71 -4.45
CA SER A 69 1.78 28.09 -4.88
C SER A 69 1.29 28.34 -6.30
N LEU A 70 1.57 27.43 -7.24
CA LEU A 70 1.07 27.51 -8.61
C LEU A 70 -0.47 27.57 -8.64
N ALA A 71 -1.12 26.70 -7.91
CA ALA A 71 -2.59 26.65 -7.87
C ALA A 71 -3.19 27.98 -7.38
N ARG A 72 -2.62 28.60 -6.36
CA ARG A 72 -3.07 29.89 -5.81
C ARG A 72 -2.80 31.07 -6.75
N VAL A 73 -1.63 31.07 -7.38
CA VAL A 73 -1.26 32.13 -8.37
C VAL A 73 -2.15 32.01 -9.60
N ALA A 74 -2.34 30.81 -10.15
CA ALA A 74 -3.19 30.58 -11.33
C ALA A 74 -4.66 30.92 -11.07
N ALA A 75 -5.16 30.66 -9.85
CA ALA A 75 -6.53 31.04 -9.44
C ALA A 75 -6.70 32.56 -9.20
N GLY A 76 -5.63 33.35 -9.22
CA GLY A 76 -5.68 34.78 -8.91
C GLY A 76 -5.85 35.12 -7.43
N GLU A 77 -5.68 34.12 -6.55
CA GLU A 77 -5.77 34.29 -5.09
C GLU A 77 -4.49 34.87 -4.47
N MET A 78 -3.36 34.79 -5.21
CA MET A 78 -2.06 35.30 -4.81
C MET A 78 -1.37 36.08 -5.94
N PRO A 79 -0.77 37.25 -5.66
CA PRO A 79 -0.87 38.02 -4.41
C PRO A 79 -2.30 38.48 -4.14
N PRO A 80 -2.72 38.69 -2.86
CA PRO A 80 -4.04 39.24 -2.54
C PRO A 80 -4.24 40.66 -3.11
N GLU A 81 -5.48 41.09 -3.30
CA GLU A 81 -5.83 42.34 -4.01
C GLU A 81 -5.18 43.60 -3.40
N ASP A 82 -4.97 43.61 -2.10
CA ASP A 82 -4.38 44.69 -1.31
C ASP A 82 -2.82 44.71 -1.37
N ALA A 83 -2.23 43.67 -1.97
CA ALA A 83 -0.78 43.56 -2.11
C ALA A 83 -0.29 44.06 -3.49
N LYS A 84 1.04 44.23 -3.63
CA LYS A 84 1.67 44.58 -4.91
C LYS A 84 1.41 43.48 -5.93
N GLN A 85 0.72 43.84 -7.02
CA GLN A 85 0.41 42.91 -8.11
C GLN A 85 1.56 42.75 -9.08
N ALA A 86 1.82 41.55 -9.57
CA ALA A 86 2.81 41.29 -10.58
C ALA A 86 2.26 41.67 -11.97
N PRO A 87 3.03 42.42 -12.79
CA PRO A 87 2.71 42.63 -14.20
C PRO A 87 2.51 41.30 -14.94
N ALA A 88 1.70 41.30 -15.99
CA ALA A 88 1.38 40.06 -16.73
C ALA A 88 2.63 39.28 -17.19
N ALA A 89 3.70 39.97 -17.59
CA ALA A 89 4.94 39.33 -18.01
C ALA A 89 5.67 38.62 -16.84
N ASP A 90 5.72 39.25 -15.67
CA ASP A 90 6.38 38.67 -14.50
C ASP A 90 5.55 37.54 -13.91
N ARG A 91 4.22 37.67 -13.90
CA ARG A 91 3.30 36.62 -13.52
C ARG A 91 3.48 35.40 -14.41
N ALA A 92 3.52 35.54 -15.73
CA ALA A 92 3.74 34.43 -16.67
C ALA A 92 5.11 33.75 -16.45
N LYS A 93 6.19 34.51 -16.18
CA LYS A 93 7.49 33.92 -15.82
C LYS A 93 7.42 33.11 -14.52
N LEU A 94 6.76 33.66 -13.49
CA LEU A 94 6.62 33.00 -12.21
C LEU A 94 5.78 31.73 -12.34
N GLU A 95 4.65 31.78 -13.03
CA GLU A 95 3.81 30.60 -13.28
C GLU A 95 4.57 29.50 -14.05
N LYS A 96 5.34 29.88 -15.08
CA LYS A 96 6.19 28.94 -15.83
C LYS A 96 7.24 28.28 -14.92
N TRP A 97 7.90 29.07 -14.07
CA TRP A 97 8.88 28.53 -13.12
C TRP A 97 8.20 27.64 -12.08
N LEU A 98 7.08 28.08 -11.48
CA LEU A 98 6.32 27.29 -10.50
C LEU A 98 5.86 25.95 -11.09
N ALA A 99 5.42 25.93 -12.34
CA ALA A 99 5.03 24.69 -13.04
C ALA A 99 6.25 23.77 -13.21
N ALA A 100 7.38 24.29 -13.67
CA ALA A 100 8.60 23.51 -13.83
C ALA A 100 9.13 22.98 -12.49
N ALA A 101 9.13 23.81 -11.43
CA ALA A 101 9.56 23.41 -10.09
C ALA A 101 8.60 22.39 -9.43
N ALA A 102 7.30 22.50 -9.72
CA ALA A 102 6.29 21.55 -9.26
C ALA A 102 6.43 20.17 -9.91
N GLU A 103 6.96 20.09 -11.10
CA GLU A 103 7.19 18.83 -11.84
C GLU A 103 8.63 18.32 -11.74
N TYR A 104 9.58 19.16 -11.31
CA TYR A 104 10.98 18.77 -11.22
C TYR A 104 11.19 17.63 -10.22
N LEU A 105 11.93 16.61 -10.64
CA LEU A 105 12.38 15.50 -9.82
C LEU A 105 13.88 15.26 -10.08
N ASP A 106 14.69 15.32 -9.04
CA ASP A 106 16.06 14.83 -9.10
C ASP A 106 16.05 13.30 -8.84
N CYS A 107 16.09 12.54 -9.91
CA CYS A 107 16.09 11.07 -9.83
C CYS A 107 17.50 10.46 -9.91
N ASP A 108 18.56 11.24 -9.77
CA ASP A 108 19.92 10.70 -9.68
C ASP A 108 20.07 9.82 -8.42
N PRO A 109 20.33 8.51 -8.58
CA PRO A 109 20.44 7.59 -7.44
C PRO A 109 21.51 8.01 -6.41
N ALA A 110 22.56 8.73 -6.85
CA ALA A 110 23.65 9.17 -5.97
C ALA A 110 23.21 10.29 -5.01
N ARG A 111 22.20 11.08 -5.39
CA ARG A 111 21.68 12.21 -4.61
C ARG A 111 20.29 11.96 -4.04
N ARG A 112 19.65 10.85 -4.42
CA ARG A 112 18.27 10.54 -4.02
C ARG A 112 18.17 10.30 -2.52
N ASP A 113 17.25 11.02 -1.89
CA ASP A 113 16.89 10.79 -0.50
C ASP A 113 15.97 9.55 -0.39
N PRO A 114 16.34 8.52 0.36
CA PRO A 114 15.49 7.33 0.54
C PRO A 114 14.25 7.61 1.41
N GLY A 115 14.05 8.83 1.85
CA GLY A 115 12.97 9.21 2.74
C GLY A 115 13.27 9.00 4.23
N PRO A 116 12.36 9.43 5.12
CA PRO A 116 12.57 9.37 6.54
C PRO A 116 12.67 7.90 7.03
N ALA A 117 13.66 7.65 7.89
CA ALA A 117 13.68 6.41 8.66
C ALA A 117 12.53 6.45 9.68
N THR A 118 11.63 5.47 9.63
CA THR A 118 10.49 5.40 10.53
C THR A 118 10.63 4.24 11.50
N LEU A 119 10.60 4.54 12.80
CA LEU A 119 10.46 3.50 13.82
C LEU A 119 9.00 3.00 13.75
N ARG A 120 8.81 1.77 13.27
CA ARG A 120 7.50 1.16 13.10
C ARG A 120 7.32 -0.02 14.04
N ARG A 121 6.30 0.04 14.90
CA ARG A 121 5.94 -1.16 15.66
C ARG A 121 5.27 -2.21 14.75
N LEU A 122 5.28 -3.46 15.18
CA LEU A 122 4.51 -4.50 14.51
C LEU A 122 3.01 -4.18 14.61
N THR A 123 2.25 -4.46 13.54
CA THR A 123 0.80 -4.51 13.63
C THR A 123 0.38 -5.67 14.54
N HIS A 124 -0.86 -5.69 15.00
CA HIS A 124 -1.35 -6.81 15.82
C HIS A 124 -1.28 -8.14 15.07
N ALA A 125 -1.55 -8.14 13.76
CA ALA A 125 -1.42 -9.33 12.93
C ALA A 125 0.05 -9.78 12.78
N GLU A 126 0.97 -8.85 12.54
CA GLU A 126 2.41 -9.15 12.47
C GLU A 126 2.95 -9.66 13.82
N TYR A 127 2.48 -9.10 14.94
CA TYR A 127 2.82 -9.57 16.28
C TYR A 127 2.38 -11.01 16.50
N ALA A 128 1.11 -11.34 16.19
CA ALA A 128 0.59 -12.70 16.34
C ALA A 128 1.34 -13.70 15.45
N SER A 129 1.62 -13.33 14.19
CA SER A 129 2.40 -14.15 13.26
C SER A 129 3.83 -14.37 13.75
N ALA A 130 4.48 -13.32 14.29
CA ALA A 130 5.81 -13.44 14.86
C ALA A 130 5.84 -14.33 16.12
N ILE A 131 4.82 -14.28 16.98
CA ILE A 131 4.69 -15.20 18.13
C ILE A 131 4.53 -16.65 17.66
N ALA A 132 3.67 -16.89 16.67
CA ALA A 132 3.47 -18.25 16.14
C ALA A 132 4.77 -18.82 15.54
N ASP A 133 5.53 -18.02 14.80
CA ASP A 133 6.82 -18.43 14.23
C ASP A 133 7.92 -18.60 15.27
N LEU A 134 7.99 -17.70 16.24
CA LEU A 134 9.03 -17.72 17.27
C LEU A 134 8.85 -18.88 18.26
N LEU A 135 7.61 -19.06 18.76
CA LEU A 135 7.30 -19.89 19.91
C LEU A 135 6.41 -21.11 19.58
N GLY A 136 5.77 -21.13 18.41
CA GLY A 136 4.89 -22.23 18.00
C GLY A 136 3.52 -22.23 18.67
N VAL A 137 3.07 -21.09 19.19
CA VAL A 137 1.73 -20.89 19.76
C VAL A 137 0.99 -19.81 18.98
N TYR A 138 -0.27 -20.07 18.69
CA TYR A 138 -1.16 -19.09 18.04
C TYR A 138 -1.90 -18.29 19.10
N VAL A 139 -2.02 -16.98 18.88
CA VAL A 139 -2.80 -16.07 19.72
C VAL A 139 -3.60 -15.12 18.85
N ASP A 140 -4.85 -14.89 19.20
CA ASP A 140 -5.66 -13.82 18.59
C ASP A 140 -5.42 -12.51 19.37
N PRO A 141 -4.87 -11.47 18.73
CA PRO A 141 -4.57 -10.23 19.44
C PRO A 141 -5.78 -9.56 20.09
N ARG A 142 -6.95 -9.65 19.48
CA ARG A 142 -8.17 -9.03 19.98
C ARG A 142 -8.86 -9.91 21.02
N ASN A 143 -9.11 -11.16 20.68
CA ASN A 143 -9.93 -12.05 21.52
C ASN A 143 -9.15 -12.64 22.68
N ASP A 144 -7.91 -13.08 22.45
CA ASP A 144 -7.09 -13.71 23.49
C ASP A 144 -6.31 -12.69 24.32
N LEU A 145 -5.75 -11.63 23.68
CA LEU A 145 -4.87 -10.67 24.31
C LEU A 145 -5.56 -9.37 24.70
N GLY A 146 -6.78 -9.12 24.20
CA GLY A 146 -7.55 -7.91 24.47
C GLY A 146 -6.89 -6.63 23.95
N PHE A 147 -6.18 -6.71 22.81
CA PHE A 147 -5.61 -5.56 22.16
C PHE A 147 -6.73 -4.66 21.58
N PRO A 148 -6.58 -3.33 21.62
CA PRO A 148 -7.53 -2.42 21.01
C PRO A 148 -7.60 -2.66 19.49
N ALA A 149 -8.73 -2.33 18.87
CA ALA A 149 -8.89 -2.46 17.44
C ALA A 149 -7.83 -1.63 16.70
N GLU A 150 -7.31 -2.19 15.61
CA GLU A 150 -6.33 -1.58 14.72
C GLU A 150 -6.96 -1.51 13.31
N GLU A 151 -7.72 -0.44 13.09
CA GLU A 151 -8.42 -0.24 11.82
C GLU A 151 -7.73 0.87 11.02
N PRO A 152 -7.14 0.55 9.86
CA PRO A 152 -6.62 1.57 8.97
C PRO A 152 -7.76 2.41 8.39
N SER A 153 -7.48 3.67 8.06
CA SER A 153 -8.39 4.47 7.25
C SER A 153 -8.64 3.81 5.89
N GLU A 154 -9.77 4.11 5.28
CA GLU A 154 -10.18 3.57 3.97
C GLU A 154 -9.07 3.76 2.92
N GLY A 155 -8.73 2.69 2.21
CA GLY A 155 -7.68 2.71 1.17
C GLY A 155 -6.25 2.85 1.68
N ARG A 156 -6.01 2.76 3.01
CA ARG A 156 -4.69 2.82 3.62
C ARG A 156 -4.26 1.48 4.19
N PHE A 157 -2.96 1.23 4.19
CA PHE A 157 -2.40 0.02 4.80
C PHE A 157 -2.34 0.13 6.33
N ALA A 158 -2.64 -0.98 6.99
CA ALA A 158 -2.58 -1.07 8.46
C ALA A 158 -1.16 -0.91 9.02
N ASN A 159 -0.14 -1.16 8.21
CA ASN A 159 1.26 -1.13 8.61
C ASN A 159 1.93 0.24 8.54
N LEU A 160 1.20 1.31 8.22
CA LEU A 160 1.77 2.66 8.16
C LEU A 160 2.14 3.17 9.55
N SER A 161 3.39 3.62 9.71
CA SER A 161 3.94 4.07 10.99
C SER A 161 3.14 5.17 11.67
N ALA A 162 2.55 6.08 10.90
CA ALA A 162 1.73 7.18 11.42
C ALA A 162 0.49 6.71 12.20
N GLY A 163 -0.09 5.56 11.84
CA GLY A 163 -1.23 4.93 12.52
C GLY A 163 -0.84 4.02 13.69
N LEU A 164 0.42 3.62 13.79
CA LEU A 164 0.89 2.60 14.74
C LEU A 164 1.42 3.19 16.05
N ARG A 165 0.62 4.02 16.71
CA ARG A 165 0.99 4.63 18.01
C ARG A 165 0.90 3.60 19.14
N ILE A 166 1.76 3.75 20.16
CA ILE A 166 1.65 3.03 21.42
C ILE A 166 0.95 3.91 22.45
N SER A 167 -0.18 3.43 22.95
CA SER A 167 -0.86 4.02 24.10
C SER A 167 -0.42 3.36 25.41
N PRO A 168 -0.55 4.01 26.58
CA PRO A 168 -0.30 3.37 27.88
C PRO A 168 -1.09 2.06 28.04
N VAL A 169 -2.34 2.02 27.63
CA VAL A 169 -3.18 0.81 27.66
C VAL A 169 -2.56 -0.33 26.81
N LEU A 170 -2.03 -0.02 25.64
CA LEU A 170 -1.42 -1.05 24.80
C LEU A 170 -0.12 -1.57 25.42
N ILE A 171 0.65 -0.73 26.13
CA ILE A 171 1.84 -1.18 26.87
C ILE A 171 1.44 -2.20 27.96
N GLU A 172 0.44 -1.89 28.78
CA GLU A 172 -0.07 -2.83 29.79
C GLU A 172 -0.54 -4.14 29.16
N LYS A 173 -1.21 -4.07 27.99
CA LYS A 173 -1.64 -5.24 27.25
C LYS A 173 -0.48 -6.08 26.74
N TYR A 174 0.64 -5.48 26.30
CA TYR A 174 1.84 -6.25 25.93
C TYR A 174 2.46 -7.01 27.11
N PHE A 175 2.48 -6.42 28.31
CA PHE A 175 2.95 -7.12 29.52
C PHE A 175 2.04 -8.31 29.87
N ALA A 176 0.73 -8.10 29.87
CA ALA A 176 -0.24 -9.17 30.14
C ALA A 176 -0.20 -10.27 29.05
N ALA A 177 -0.03 -9.87 27.78
CA ALA A 177 0.12 -10.80 26.68
C ALA A 177 1.36 -11.67 26.81
N ALA A 178 2.49 -11.09 27.23
CA ALA A 178 3.72 -11.83 27.41
C ALA A 178 3.59 -12.93 28.48
N ASP A 179 2.86 -12.68 29.57
CA ASP A 179 2.56 -13.68 30.59
C ASP A 179 1.68 -14.80 30.01
N LYS A 180 0.57 -14.49 29.35
CA LYS A 180 -0.32 -15.47 28.70
C LYS A 180 0.39 -16.32 27.64
N ILE A 181 1.23 -15.70 26.84
CA ILE A 181 2.01 -16.40 25.82
C ILE A 181 3.00 -17.36 26.46
N ALA A 182 3.71 -16.92 27.52
CA ALA A 182 4.62 -17.78 28.27
C ALA A 182 3.86 -18.98 28.84
N ASP A 183 2.70 -18.78 29.46
CA ASP A 183 1.85 -19.86 29.96
C ASP A 183 1.47 -20.83 28.84
N SER A 184 1.02 -20.34 27.71
CA SER A 184 0.64 -21.14 26.55
C SER A 184 1.79 -21.99 26.01
N VAL A 185 3.02 -21.45 25.99
CA VAL A 185 4.22 -22.18 25.54
C VAL A 185 4.53 -23.34 26.47
N PHE A 186 4.46 -23.13 27.80
CA PHE A 186 4.83 -24.16 28.78
C PHE A 186 3.74 -25.23 28.97
N VAL A 187 2.49 -24.95 28.62
CA VAL A 187 1.41 -25.94 28.56
C VAL A 187 1.46 -26.76 27.25
N ASN A 188 1.97 -26.19 26.15
CA ASN A 188 2.09 -26.87 24.87
C ASN A 188 3.42 -27.63 24.78
N ASP A 189 3.39 -28.95 24.87
CA ASP A 189 4.60 -29.79 24.85
C ASP A 189 5.46 -29.61 23.60
N GLY A 190 4.85 -29.34 22.43
CA GLY A 190 5.58 -29.11 21.18
C GLY A 190 6.33 -27.78 21.18
N ALA A 191 5.67 -26.73 21.63
CA ALA A 191 6.25 -25.39 21.79
C ALA A 191 7.36 -25.39 22.85
N LYS A 192 7.07 -26.00 23.98
CA LYS A 192 8.03 -26.15 25.10
C LYS A 192 9.29 -26.88 24.65
N ARG A 193 9.18 -28.06 24.02
CA ARG A 193 10.35 -28.81 23.50
C ARG A 193 11.14 -28.02 22.48
N ARG A 194 10.48 -27.23 21.63
CA ARG A 194 11.15 -26.38 20.64
C ARG A 194 11.93 -25.25 21.33
N LEU A 195 11.35 -24.61 22.34
CA LEU A 195 11.97 -23.54 23.09
C LEU A 195 13.18 -24.04 23.89
N LEU A 196 13.05 -25.19 24.59
CA LEU A 196 14.05 -25.76 25.48
C LEU A 196 15.13 -26.58 24.75
N ASN A 197 15.43 -26.29 23.51
CA ASN A 197 16.44 -26.98 22.72
C ASN A 197 17.67 -26.08 22.46
N PRO A 198 18.91 -26.53 22.81
CA PRO A 198 19.27 -27.86 23.37
C PRO A 198 18.96 -27.96 24.87
N PRO A 199 18.49 -29.12 25.35
CA PRO A 199 18.29 -29.34 26.78
C PRO A 199 19.64 -29.52 27.50
N PRO A 200 19.72 -29.23 28.82
CA PRO A 200 20.91 -29.55 29.61
C PRO A 200 21.12 -31.06 29.72
N GLY A 201 22.36 -31.48 29.86
CA GLY A 201 22.73 -32.89 29.96
C GLY A 201 24.21 -33.12 30.23
N PRO A 202 24.69 -34.37 30.16
CA PRO A 202 26.07 -34.69 30.54
C PRO A 202 27.17 -33.97 29.75
N LYS A 203 26.82 -33.52 28.51
CA LYS A 203 27.76 -32.83 27.61
C LYS A 203 27.56 -31.31 27.58
N LEU A 204 26.47 -30.81 28.17
CA LEU A 204 26.10 -29.39 28.13
C LEU A 204 25.57 -28.98 29.50
N ALA A 205 26.39 -28.21 30.24
CA ALA A 205 26.02 -27.71 31.56
C ALA A 205 24.73 -26.85 31.46
N GLU A 206 23.94 -26.87 32.52
CA GLU A 206 22.62 -26.23 32.56
C GLU A 206 22.67 -24.74 32.16
N ARG A 207 23.65 -23.99 32.68
CA ARG A 207 23.79 -22.57 32.36
C ARG A 207 24.25 -22.33 30.92
N ASP A 208 25.04 -23.24 30.35
CA ASP A 208 25.47 -23.17 28.94
C ASP A 208 24.30 -23.48 28.02
N ALA A 209 23.49 -24.48 28.36
CA ALA A 209 22.22 -24.75 27.65
C ALA A 209 21.29 -23.51 27.67
N ALA A 210 21.14 -22.90 28.85
CA ALA A 210 20.35 -21.66 28.96
C ALA A 210 20.93 -20.54 28.11
N LYS A 211 22.24 -20.36 28.05
CA LYS A 211 22.91 -19.36 27.21
C LYS A 211 22.65 -19.60 25.72
N GLU A 212 22.71 -20.84 25.25
CA GLU A 212 22.41 -21.17 23.85
C GLU A 212 20.94 -20.91 23.52
N ILE A 213 20.00 -21.34 24.36
CA ILE A 213 18.56 -21.12 24.20
C ILE A 213 18.25 -19.61 24.17
N VAL A 214 18.75 -18.86 25.15
CA VAL A 214 18.50 -17.41 25.25
C VAL A 214 19.10 -16.66 24.07
N SER A 215 20.31 -17.01 23.64
CA SER A 215 20.95 -16.38 22.48
C SER A 215 20.20 -16.66 21.17
N ASN A 216 19.74 -17.91 20.98
CA ASN A 216 18.93 -18.28 19.80
C ASN A 216 17.56 -17.60 19.82
N LEU A 217 16.89 -17.58 20.96
CA LEU A 217 15.62 -16.88 21.14
C LEU A 217 15.75 -15.39 20.82
N ALA A 218 16.76 -14.72 21.39
CA ALA A 218 17.02 -13.30 21.16
C ALA A 218 17.38 -13.02 19.69
N ARG A 219 18.23 -13.84 19.07
CA ARG A 219 18.58 -13.72 17.64
C ARG A 219 17.35 -13.75 16.74
N ARG A 220 16.45 -14.69 16.98
CA ARG A 220 15.20 -14.83 16.22
C ARG A 220 14.24 -13.70 16.53
N ALA A 221 13.98 -13.41 17.80
CA ALA A 221 13.05 -12.36 18.22
C ALA A 221 13.48 -10.97 17.76
N PHE A 222 14.78 -10.65 17.85
CA PHE A 222 15.32 -9.35 17.46
C PHE A 222 15.75 -9.29 15.98
N ARG A 223 15.64 -10.42 15.26
CA ARG A 223 15.90 -10.56 13.81
C ARG A 223 17.34 -10.15 13.42
N ARG A 224 18.28 -10.21 14.37
CA ARG A 224 19.70 -9.93 14.24
C ARG A 224 20.50 -10.74 15.28
N PRO A 225 21.81 -10.88 15.14
CA PRO A 225 22.64 -11.45 16.21
C PRO A 225 22.38 -10.72 17.53
N ALA A 226 22.22 -11.48 18.60
CA ALA A 226 22.14 -10.91 19.94
C ALA A 226 23.49 -10.28 20.30
N SER A 227 23.49 -9.05 20.79
CA SER A 227 24.70 -8.44 21.33
C SER A 227 25.09 -9.10 22.66
N SER A 228 26.36 -8.92 23.08
CA SER A 228 26.80 -9.37 24.40
C SER A 228 25.99 -8.76 25.54
N GLU A 229 25.56 -7.51 25.37
CA GLU A 229 24.68 -6.81 26.29
C GLU A 229 23.27 -7.42 26.33
N ASP A 230 22.68 -7.70 25.17
CA ASP A 230 21.38 -8.40 25.07
C ASP A 230 21.45 -9.75 25.80
N ALA A 231 22.48 -10.55 25.51
CA ALA A 231 22.64 -11.88 26.10
C ALA A 231 22.83 -11.81 27.62
N THR A 232 23.69 -10.91 28.11
CA THR A 232 23.96 -10.72 29.54
C THR A 232 22.69 -10.27 30.27
N ARG A 233 21.98 -9.28 29.75
CA ARG A 233 20.74 -8.77 30.35
C ARG A 233 19.67 -9.86 30.42
N LEU A 234 19.49 -10.63 29.36
CA LEU A 234 18.48 -11.68 29.32
C LEU A 234 18.82 -12.86 30.20
N LEU A 235 20.10 -13.29 30.24
CA LEU A 235 20.57 -14.32 31.18
C LEU A 235 20.43 -13.90 32.63
N GLY A 236 20.51 -12.61 32.96
CA GLY A 236 20.26 -12.12 34.30
C GLY A 236 18.87 -12.44 34.84
N PHE A 237 17.83 -12.50 33.94
CA PHE A 237 16.50 -12.97 34.37
C PHE A 237 16.45 -14.46 34.63
N TYR A 238 17.16 -15.27 33.83
CA TYR A 238 17.35 -16.69 34.10
C TYR A 238 18.04 -16.94 35.43
N ASP A 239 19.21 -16.33 35.63
CA ASP A 239 20.03 -16.48 36.84
C ASP A 239 19.25 -16.07 38.10
N LYS A 240 18.46 -14.97 38.03
CA LYS A 240 17.61 -14.52 39.15
C LYS A 240 16.50 -15.53 39.48
N ALA A 241 15.84 -16.10 38.47
CA ALA A 241 14.81 -17.11 38.69
C ALA A 241 15.41 -18.37 39.32
N ARG A 242 16.61 -18.80 38.89
CA ARG A 242 17.35 -19.95 39.47
C ARG A 242 17.79 -19.67 40.92
N ALA A 243 18.29 -18.48 41.19
CA ALA A 243 18.70 -18.09 42.56
C ALA A 243 17.51 -18.05 43.54
N ASN A 244 16.29 -17.83 43.05
CA ASN A 244 15.06 -17.88 43.84
C ASN A 244 14.49 -19.31 43.98
N GLY A 245 15.23 -20.37 43.61
CA GLY A 245 14.83 -21.78 43.75
C GLY A 245 13.95 -22.32 42.58
N GLY A 246 13.72 -21.54 41.53
CA GLY A 246 12.99 -21.99 40.35
C GLY A 246 13.75 -23.10 39.59
N SER A 247 13.05 -23.92 38.81
CA SER A 247 13.63 -24.94 37.93
C SER A 247 14.35 -24.34 36.72
N PHE A 248 15.05 -25.17 35.92
CA PHE A 248 15.60 -24.76 34.62
C PHE A 248 14.54 -24.16 33.73
N GLU A 249 13.36 -24.81 33.67
CA GLU A 249 12.22 -24.33 32.88
C GLU A 249 11.72 -22.96 33.37
N ASP A 250 11.63 -22.75 34.68
CA ASP A 250 11.25 -21.46 35.26
C ASP A 250 12.25 -20.37 34.92
N GLY A 251 13.54 -20.72 34.88
CA GLY A 251 14.60 -19.81 34.41
C GLY A 251 14.41 -19.36 32.98
N ILE A 252 14.15 -20.29 32.05
CA ILE A 252 13.89 -19.96 30.64
C ILE A 252 12.55 -19.20 30.48
N ARG A 253 11.50 -19.61 31.24
CA ARG A 253 10.23 -18.90 31.27
C ARG A 253 10.38 -17.42 31.67
N ALA A 254 11.20 -17.14 32.65
CA ALA A 254 11.49 -15.78 33.13
C ALA A 254 12.14 -14.89 32.04
N VAL A 255 12.78 -15.47 31.02
CA VAL A 255 13.36 -14.73 29.87
C VAL A 255 12.33 -14.34 28.83
N LEU A 256 11.23 -15.08 28.70
CA LEU A 256 10.24 -14.82 27.64
C LEU A 256 9.63 -13.42 27.75
N LYS A 257 9.20 -13.01 28.95
CA LYS A 257 8.55 -11.71 29.16
C LYS A 257 9.44 -10.54 28.72
N PRO A 258 10.69 -10.40 29.20
CA PRO A 258 11.58 -9.31 28.75
C PRO A 258 11.92 -9.36 27.26
N VAL A 259 11.89 -10.53 26.60
CA VAL A 259 12.03 -10.62 25.15
C VAL A 259 10.79 -10.09 24.44
N LEU A 260 9.60 -10.53 24.85
CA LEU A 260 8.34 -10.23 24.17
C LEU A 260 7.87 -8.77 24.35
N VAL A 261 8.31 -8.09 25.42
CA VAL A 261 8.05 -6.67 25.63
C VAL A 261 9.20 -5.76 25.19
N SER A 262 10.29 -6.35 24.67
CA SER A 262 11.45 -5.57 24.22
C SER A 262 11.09 -4.70 23.01
N PRO A 263 11.53 -3.43 22.98
CA PRO A 263 11.46 -2.62 21.77
C PRO A 263 12.07 -3.30 20.54
N SER A 264 13.15 -4.07 20.71
CA SER A 264 13.77 -4.84 19.63
C SER A 264 12.87 -5.94 19.05
N PHE A 265 11.89 -6.42 19.81
CA PHE A 265 10.87 -7.35 19.32
C PHE A 265 9.64 -6.61 18.77
N LEU A 266 9.11 -5.65 19.53
CA LEU A 266 7.86 -4.96 19.22
C LEU A 266 7.97 -4.02 18.01
N PHE A 267 9.17 -3.52 17.71
CA PHE A 267 9.42 -2.60 16.61
C PHE A 267 10.35 -3.20 15.55
N ARG A 268 10.22 -2.70 14.35
CA ARG A 268 11.25 -2.87 13.31
C ARG A 268 12.29 -1.77 13.51
N VAL A 269 13.37 -2.12 14.17
CA VAL A 269 14.47 -1.19 14.48
C VAL A 269 15.53 -1.32 13.40
N GLU A 270 15.95 -0.21 12.83
CA GLU A 270 17.10 -0.10 11.93
C GLU A 270 18.15 0.78 12.61
N ALA A 271 19.40 0.34 12.60
CA ALA A 271 20.47 1.03 13.31
C ALA A 271 20.78 2.40 12.67
N ASP A 272 20.99 3.41 13.49
CA ASP A 272 21.45 4.71 13.03
C ASP A 272 22.88 4.62 12.48
N ARG A 273 23.09 5.18 11.29
CA ARG A 273 24.38 5.20 10.62
C ARG A 273 24.64 6.61 10.06
N PRO A 274 25.81 7.19 10.36
CA PRO A 274 26.20 8.46 9.79
C PRO A 274 26.45 8.33 8.28
N ALA A 275 26.22 9.41 7.54
CA ALA A 275 26.60 9.49 6.13
C ALA A 275 28.11 9.32 5.97
N LYS A 276 28.52 8.44 5.07
CA LYS A 276 29.94 8.27 4.69
C LYS A 276 30.35 9.12 3.50
N SER A 277 29.40 9.76 2.85
CA SER A 277 29.59 10.57 1.65
C SER A 277 28.55 11.69 1.60
N ALA A 278 28.55 12.48 0.53
CA ALA A 278 27.52 13.51 0.27
C ALA A 278 26.11 12.92 -0.02
N SER A 279 25.99 11.59 -0.16
CA SER A 279 24.70 10.92 -0.35
C SER A 279 23.84 11.05 0.91
N PRO A 280 22.56 11.42 0.80
CA PRO A 280 21.65 11.49 1.94
C PRO A 280 21.25 10.11 2.48
N GLY A 281 21.52 9.03 1.73
CA GLY A 281 21.16 7.66 2.06
C GLY A 281 22.35 6.79 2.46
N VAL A 282 22.11 5.86 3.38
CA VAL A 282 23.05 4.79 3.75
C VAL A 282 22.37 3.43 3.55
N PRO A 283 23.09 2.41 3.04
CA PRO A 283 22.55 1.07 2.89
C PRO A 283 22.08 0.51 4.24
N VAL A 284 20.94 -0.17 4.23
CA VAL A 284 20.55 -1.05 5.33
C VAL A 284 21.45 -2.29 5.33
N ASP A 285 21.69 -2.90 6.50
CA ASP A 285 22.44 -4.14 6.54
C ASP A 285 21.59 -5.35 6.12
N ASP A 286 22.23 -6.51 5.94
CA ASP A 286 21.55 -7.70 5.46
C ASP A 286 20.47 -8.22 6.43
N TYR A 287 20.60 -8.03 7.74
CA TYR A 287 19.56 -8.41 8.70
C TYR A 287 18.36 -7.46 8.66
N GLU A 288 18.61 -6.16 8.50
CA GLU A 288 17.56 -5.17 8.27
C GLU A 288 16.84 -5.44 6.95
N LEU A 289 17.60 -5.79 5.88
CA LEU A 289 17.03 -6.14 4.59
C LEU A 289 16.21 -7.44 4.67
N ALA A 290 16.69 -8.46 5.38
CA ALA A 290 15.94 -9.68 5.66
C ALA A 290 14.61 -9.37 6.39
N THR A 291 14.66 -8.46 7.36
CA THR A 291 13.48 -8.00 8.09
C THR A 291 12.50 -7.26 7.18
N ARG A 292 12.99 -6.34 6.34
CA ARG A 292 12.15 -5.64 5.34
C ARG A 292 11.46 -6.63 4.41
N LEU A 293 12.20 -7.58 3.83
CA LEU A 293 11.69 -8.60 2.92
C LEU A 293 10.61 -9.48 3.57
N SER A 294 10.88 -10.03 4.75
CA SER A 294 9.96 -10.96 5.39
C SER A 294 8.65 -10.29 5.82
N TYR A 295 8.72 -9.10 6.40
CA TYR A 295 7.50 -8.38 6.80
C TYR A 295 6.73 -7.83 5.61
N PHE A 296 7.40 -7.44 4.53
CA PHE A 296 6.74 -7.02 3.30
C PHE A 296 5.98 -8.15 2.63
N LEU A 297 6.63 -9.32 2.49
CA LEU A 297 6.06 -10.44 1.73
C LEU A 297 5.24 -11.41 2.56
N TRP A 298 5.65 -11.66 3.80
CA TRP A 298 5.06 -12.69 4.67
C TRP A 298 4.32 -12.14 5.91
N GLY A 299 4.49 -10.86 6.24
CA GLY A 299 3.89 -10.25 7.44
C GLY A 299 4.39 -10.85 8.75
N THR A 300 5.58 -11.43 8.75
CA THR A 300 6.18 -12.07 9.92
C THR A 300 7.70 -11.98 9.88
N MET A 301 8.34 -12.49 10.93
CA MET A 301 9.80 -12.49 11.08
C MET A 301 10.50 -13.34 10.01
N PRO A 302 11.80 -13.06 9.68
CA PRO A 302 12.60 -13.87 8.78
C PRO A 302 12.72 -15.32 9.25
N ASP A 303 12.67 -16.27 8.30
CA ASP A 303 12.98 -17.66 8.58
C ASP A 303 14.49 -17.90 8.71
N GLU A 304 14.89 -19.09 9.17
CA GLU A 304 16.30 -19.44 9.36
C GLU A 304 17.12 -19.38 8.06
N THR A 305 16.50 -19.64 6.91
CA THR A 305 17.16 -19.57 5.60
C THR A 305 17.50 -18.11 5.28
N LEU A 306 16.56 -17.20 5.47
CA LEU A 306 16.76 -15.78 5.22
C LEU A 306 17.75 -15.16 6.23
N LEU A 307 17.69 -15.53 7.52
CA LEU A 307 18.67 -15.10 8.53
C LEU A 307 20.07 -15.61 8.22
N ARG A 308 20.21 -16.83 7.67
CA ARG A 308 21.51 -17.35 7.24
C ARG A 308 22.03 -16.60 6.00
N ALA A 309 21.17 -16.31 5.02
CA ALA A 309 21.54 -15.48 3.88
C ALA A 309 22.02 -14.10 4.32
N ALA A 310 21.39 -13.51 5.34
CA ALA A 310 21.83 -12.25 5.94
C ALA A 310 23.20 -12.38 6.63
N ALA A 311 23.42 -13.45 7.42
CA ALA A 311 24.70 -13.70 8.08
C ALA A 311 25.85 -13.86 7.08
N GLU A 312 25.58 -14.46 5.94
CA GLU A 312 26.53 -14.69 4.83
C GLU A 312 26.65 -13.49 3.88
N LYS A 313 25.99 -12.36 4.18
CA LYS A 313 25.95 -11.11 3.37
C LYS A 313 25.49 -11.35 1.93
N LYS A 314 24.60 -12.30 1.71
CA LYS A 314 24.07 -12.65 0.41
C LYS A 314 22.96 -11.74 -0.06
N LEU A 315 22.32 -10.97 0.85
CA LEU A 315 21.24 -10.06 0.49
C LEU A 315 21.76 -8.73 -0.07
N SER A 316 22.99 -8.36 0.24
CA SER A 316 23.67 -7.21 -0.40
C SER A 316 24.07 -7.52 -1.85
N ASP A 317 24.30 -8.81 -2.19
CA ASP A 317 24.58 -9.26 -3.55
C ASP A 317 23.28 -9.36 -4.38
N PRO A 318 23.24 -8.78 -5.60
CA PRO A 318 22.04 -8.81 -6.45
C PRO A 318 21.53 -10.23 -6.79
N ALA A 319 22.42 -11.18 -7.03
CA ALA A 319 22.03 -12.56 -7.36
C ALA A 319 21.47 -13.30 -6.13
N GLY A 320 22.09 -13.10 -4.97
CA GLY A 320 21.63 -13.63 -3.70
C GLY A 320 20.27 -13.04 -3.30
N LEU A 321 20.09 -11.72 -3.43
CA LEU A 321 18.82 -11.06 -3.18
C LEU A 321 17.72 -11.60 -4.11
N LYS A 322 18.00 -11.71 -5.41
CA LYS A 322 17.03 -12.26 -6.37
C LYS A 322 16.62 -13.69 -5.99
N LYS A 323 17.58 -14.56 -5.64
CA LYS A 323 17.31 -15.94 -5.23
C LYS A 323 16.36 -16.00 -4.03
N GLU A 324 16.62 -15.21 -3.00
CA GLU A 324 15.76 -15.17 -1.80
C GLU A 324 14.40 -14.55 -2.11
N LEU A 325 14.32 -13.50 -2.92
CA LEU A 325 13.07 -12.91 -3.36
C LEU A 325 12.19 -13.92 -4.10
N ASP A 326 12.76 -14.64 -5.07
CA ASP A 326 12.04 -15.68 -5.84
C ASP A 326 11.53 -16.80 -4.90
N ARG A 327 12.32 -17.20 -3.91
CA ARG A 327 11.93 -18.18 -2.89
C ARG A 327 10.78 -17.67 -2.03
N LEU A 328 10.89 -16.44 -1.54
CA LEU A 328 9.88 -15.83 -0.66
C LEU A 328 8.55 -15.65 -1.40
N LEU A 329 8.56 -15.19 -2.65
CA LEU A 329 7.36 -15.00 -3.46
C LEU A 329 6.62 -16.32 -3.77
N LYS A 330 7.35 -17.41 -3.97
CA LYS A 330 6.77 -18.74 -4.26
C LYS A 330 6.21 -19.43 -3.01
N HIS A 331 6.63 -19.03 -1.83
CA HIS A 331 6.20 -19.64 -0.57
C HIS A 331 4.74 -19.28 -0.24
N ASP A 332 4.00 -20.19 0.38
CA ASP A 332 2.58 -19.99 0.75
C ASP A 332 2.38 -18.77 1.68
N ARG A 333 3.35 -18.46 2.53
CA ARG A 333 3.31 -17.26 3.40
C ARG A 333 3.18 -15.95 2.61
N ALA A 334 3.63 -15.92 1.34
CA ALA A 334 3.47 -14.74 0.49
C ALA A 334 2.02 -14.43 0.11
N ARG A 335 1.07 -15.30 0.46
CA ARG A 335 -0.37 -14.99 0.44
C ARG A 335 -0.70 -13.79 1.33
N HIS A 336 0.09 -13.55 2.39
CA HIS A 336 -0.04 -12.35 3.21
C HIS A 336 0.00 -11.06 2.36
N LEU A 337 0.93 -10.96 1.40
CA LEU A 337 1.02 -9.80 0.51
C LEU A 337 -0.28 -9.59 -0.27
N THR A 338 -0.79 -10.64 -0.91
CA THR A 338 -2.01 -10.57 -1.73
C THR A 338 -3.26 -10.33 -0.90
N GLU A 339 -3.35 -10.89 0.29
CA GLU A 339 -4.43 -10.63 1.24
C GLU A 339 -4.40 -9.18 1.77
N THR A 340 -3.22 -8.65 2.04
CA THR A 340 -3.07 -7.24 2.45
C THR A 340 -3.49 -6.30 1.32
N LEU A 341 -3.08 -6.57 0.07
CA LEU A 341 -3.53 -5.81 -1.09
C LEU A 341 -5.07 -5.88 -1.25
N ALA A 342 -5.67 -7.06 -1.12
CA ALA A 342 -7.11 -7.22 -1.19
C ALA A 342 -7.84 -6.43 -0.10
N ASN A 343 -7.42 -6.58 1.14
CA ASN A 343 -8.11 -6.04 2.30
C ASN A 343 -7.96 -4.52 2.42
N ASP A 344 -6.75 -3.98 2.19
CA ASP A 344 -6.41 -2.60 2.47
C ASP A 344 -6.48 -1.72 1.21
N TRP A 345 -5.78 -2.08 0.12
CA TRP A 345 -5.79 -1.29 -1.12
C TRP A 345 -7.10 -1.44 -1.88
N LEU A 346 -7.57 -2.68 -2.16
CA LEU A 346 -8.85 -2.92 -2.84
C LEU A 346 -10.07 -2.77 -1.91
N GLN A 347 -9.84 -2.38 -0.66
CA GLN A 347 -10.87 -2.07 0.34
C GLN A 347 -11.83 -3.23 0.65
N LEU A 348 -11.42 -4.48 0.45
CA LEU A 348 -12.28 -5.66 0.62
C LEU A 348 -12.82 -5.80 2.06
N ARG A 349 -12.17 -5.18 3.07
CA ARG A 349 -12.71 -5.07 4.44
C ARG A 349 -14.09 -4.39 4.47
N GLN A 350 -14.35 -3.45 3.54
CA GLN A 350 -15.64 -2.75 3.45
C GLN A 350 -16.77 -3.66 2.96
N PHE A 351 -16.45 -4.80 2.35
CA PHE A 351 -17.46 -5.74 1.89
C PHE A 351 -18.34 -6.27 3.04
N SER A 352 -17.81 -6.40 4.26
CA SER A 352 -18.62 -6.74 5.45
C SER A 352 -19.69 -5.69 5.78
N LYS A 353 -19.50 -4.44 5.31
CA LYS A 353 -20.43 -3.31 5.45
C LYS A 353 -21.24 -3.06 4.17
N ALA A 354 -21.19 -3.98 3.20
CA ALA A 354 -21.93 -3.86 1.96
C ALA A 354 -23.43 -3.70 2.24
N ARG A 355 -24.03 -2.70 1.62
CA ARG A 355 -25.40 -2.26 1.92
C ARG A 355 -26.53 -3.05 1.26
N PRO A 356 -26.35 -3.73 0.09
CA PRO A 356 -27.44 -4.53 -0.49
C PRO A 356 -28.01 -5.49 0.55
N THR A 357 -29.35 -5.53 0.67
CA THR A 357 -30.03 -6.35 1.67
C THR A 357 -30.77 -7.51 1.03
N VAL A 358 -31.00 -8.56 1.81
CA VAL A 358 -31.75 -9.75 1.39
C VAL A 358 -33.19 -9.41 1.02
N GLU A 359 -33.76 -8.34 1.57
CA GLU A 359 -35.11 -7.87 1.22
C GLU A 359 -35.24 -7.51 -0.27
N PHE A 360 -34.23 -6.84 -0.84
CA PHE A 360 -34.21 -6.42 -2.24
C PHE A 360 -33.45 -7.40 -3.14
N PHE A 361 -32.52 -8.15 -2.57
CA PHE A 361 -31.65 -9.09 -3.26
C PHE A 361 -31.61 -10.42 -2.48
N PRO A 362 -32.62 -11.28 -2.62
CA PRO A 362 -32.75 -12.52 -1.82
C PRO A 362 -31.56 -13.48 -1.95
N THR A 363 -30.85 -13.44 -3.08
CA THR A 363 -29.65 -14.24 -3.33
C THR A 363 -28.40 -13.71 -2.62
N PHE A 364 -28.40 -12.47 -2.09
CA PHE A 364 -27.25 -11.85 -1.43
C PHE A 364 -27.09 -12.30 0.02
N ASN A 365 -26.89 -13.57 0.22
CA ASN A 365 -26.69 -14.25 1.50
C ASN A 365 -25.23 -14.73 1.65
N ASP A 366 -24.91 -15.39 2.75
CA ASP A 366 -23.56 -15.86 3.05
C ASP A 366 -23.02 -16.89 2.05
N GLU A 367 -23.90 -17.66 1.41
CA GLU A 367 -23.55 -18.64 0.40
C GLU A 367 -22.99 -17.96 -0.86
N LEU A 368 -23.47 -16.76 -1.17
CA LEU A 368 -22.96 -15.93 -2.27
C LEU A 368 -21.84 -14.98 -1.84
N LYS A 369 -21.95 -14.36 -0.65
CA LYS A 369 -20.95 -13.39 -0.17
C LYS A 369 -19.56 -13.98 0.01
N LYS A 370 -19.47 -15.19 0.55
CA LYS A 370 -18.18 -15.87 0.77
C LYS A 370 -17.40 -16.08 -0.54
N PRO A 371 -17.96 -16.71 -1.59
CA PRO A 371 -17.25 -16.86 -2.85
C PRO A 371 -16.95 -15.53 -3.56
N MET A 372 -17.74 -14.46 -3.42
CA MET A 372 -17.40 -13.12 -3.91
C MET A 372 -16.10 -12.58 -3.31
N VAL A 373 -15.90 -12.77 -2.00
CA VAL A 373 -14.63 -12.41 -1.33
C VAL A 373 -13.49 -13.30 -1.82
N GLN A 374 -13.74 -14.60 -1.98
CA GLN A 374 -12.72 -15.55 -2.45
C GLN A 374 -12.31 -15.29 -3.90
N GLU A 375 -13.20 -14.81 -4.75
CA GLU A 375 -12.89 -14.40 -6.13
C GLU A 375 -11.76 -13.35 -6.17
N VAL A 376 -11.90 -12.25 -5.41
CA VAL A 376 -10.90 -11.17 -5.34
C VAL A 376 -9.56 -11.69 -4.81
N ARG A 377 -9.60 -12.47 -3.73
CA ARG A 377 -8.38 -13.05 -3.13
C ARG A 377 -7.68 -14.01 -4.08
N ALA A 378 -8.44 -14.89 -4.73
CA ALA A 378 -7.91 -15.87 -5.67
C ALA A 378 -7.31 -15.19 -6.91
N MET A 379 -7.90 -14.09 -7.40
CA MET A 379 -7.33 -13.31 -8.49
C MET A 379 -5.95 -12.76 -8.13
N LEU A 380 -5.81 -12.09 -7.00
CA LEU A 380 -4.51 -11.54 -6.56
C LEU A 380 -3.48 -12.66 -6.28
N ASP A 381 -3.90 -13.76 -5.66
CA ASP A 381 -3.00 -14.89 -5.41
C ASP A 381 -2.55 -15.57 -6.71
N HIS A 382 -3.42 -15.60 -7.73
CA HIS A 382 -3.07 -16.08 -9.07
C HIS A 382 -2.09 -15.17 -9.80
N LEU A 383 -2.22 -13.83 -9.67
CA LEU A 383 -1.22 -12.91 -10.20
C LEU A 383 0.17 -13.23 -9.65
N ARG A 384 0.27 -13.51 -8.35
CA ARG A 384 1.51 -13.87 -7.67
C ARG A 384 2.03 -15.25 -8.08
N THR A 385 1.17 -16.29 -8.00
CA THR A 385 1.59 -17.69 -8.15
C THR A 385 1.88 -18.10 -9.59
N ALA A 386 1.12 -17.54 -10.55
CA ALA A 386 1.30 -17.77 -11.98
C ALA A 386 2.07 -16.65 -12.68
N ASP A 387 2.59 -15.70 -11.92
CA ASP A 387 3.32 -14.52 -12.41
C ASP A 387 2.60 -13.81 -13.56
N ARG A 388 1.31 -13.53 -13.36
CA ARG A 388 0.46 -12.88 -14.36
C ARG A 388 0.75 -11.37 -14.44
N PRO A 389 0.42 -10.74 -15.57
CA PRO A 389 0.43 -9.28 -15.67
C PRO A 389 -0.55 -8.64 -14.68
N ILE A 390 -0.14 -7.57 -14.00
CA ILE A 390 -1.04 -6.82 -13.12
C ILE A 390 -2.22 -6.20 -13.86
N THR A 391 -2.10 -6.04 -15.17
CA THR A 391 -3.18 -5.58 -16.07
C THR A 391 -4.36 -6.55 -16.14
N ASP A 392 -4.22 -7.81 -15.71
CA ASP A 392 -5.33 -8.74 -15.56
C ASP A 392 -6.38 -8.23 -14.54
N LEU A 393 -6.00 -7.30 -13.63
CA LEU A 393 -6.95 -6.59 -12.77
C LEU A 393 -7.82 -5.58 -13.53
N LEU A 394 -7.38 -5.11 -14.68
CA LEU A 394 -8.18 -4.19 -15.52
C LEU A 394 -9.08 -4.97 -16.46
N ASP A 395 -8.56 -6.02 -17.09
CA ASP A 395 -9.29 -6.93 -17.95
C ASP A 395 -8.59 -8.28 -18.01
N ALA A 396 -9.33 -9.36 -17.79
CA ALA A 396 -8.87 -10.73 -17.86
C ALA A 396 -9.89 -11.61 -18.58
N ASP A 397 -9.42 -12.61 -19.30
CA ASP A 397 -10.22 -13.64 -19.95
C ASP A 397 -10.62 -14.80 -19.01
N TYR A 398 -10.50 -14.57 -17.70
CA TYR A 398 -10.81 -15.54 -16.64
C TYR A 398 -11.30 -14.84 -15.38
N THR A 399 -11.96 -15.63 -14.51
CA THR A 399 -12.28 -15.25 -13.13
C THR A 399 -12.12 -16.46 -12.20
N PHE A 400 -12.50 -16.31 -10.94
CA PHE A 400 -12.48 -17.36 -9.93
C PHE A 400 -13.86 -17.52 -9.31
N ALA A 401 -14.47 -18.69 -9.49
CA ALA A 401 -15.80 -18.94 -8.99
C ALA A 401 -15.96 -20.38 -8.45
N ASN A 402 -16.85 -20.54 -7.50
CA ASN A 402 -17.50 -21.82 -7.18
C ASN A 402 -18.86 -21.89 -7.89
N GLU A 403 -19.61 -22.97 -7.69
CA GLU A 403 -20.92 -23.17 -8.33
C GLU A 403 -21.91 -22.03 -8.05
N ALA A 404 -22.01 -21.56 -6.79
CA ALA A 404 -22.94 -20.49 -6.40
C ALA A 404 -22.64 -19.18 -7.11
N LEU A 405 -21.36 -18.77 -7.14
CA LEU A 405 -20.94 -17.55 -7.80
C LEU A 405 -21.02 -17.66 -9.33
N ALA A 406 -20.68 -18.83 -9.89
CA ALA A 406 -20.81 -19.07 -11.33
C ALA A 406 -22.26 -18.98 -11.79
N ARG A 407 -23.20 -19.57 -11.04
CA ARG A 407 -24.65 -19.46 -11.29
C ARG A 407 -25.10 -17.99 -11.25
N HIS A 408 -24.66 -17.25 -10.23
CA HIS A 408 -24.94 -15.82 -10.08
C HIS A 408 -24.44 -14.99 -11.28
N TYR A 409 -23.32 -15.38 -11.87
CA TYR A 409 -22.73 -14.73 -13.04
C TYR A 409 -23.26 -15.25 -14.39
N GLY A 410 -24.08 -16.30 -14.38
CA GLY A 410 -24.53 -16.97 -15.60
C GLY A 410 -23.42 -17.79 -16.29
N LEU A 411 -22.39 -18.21 -15.56
CA LEU A 411 -21.30 -19.03 -16.09
C LEU A 411 -21.64 -20.52 -15.94
N ALA A 412 -21.62 -21.27 -17.04
CA ALA A 412 -21.94 -22.68 -17.06
C ALA A 412 -20.72 -23.57 -16.74
N GLY A 413 -20.98 -24.81 -16.29
CA GLY A 413 -19.97 -25.87 -16.17
C GLY A 413 -19.16 -25.84 -14.86
N VAL A 414 -19.49 -25.00 -13.89
CA VAL A 414 -18.86 -24.96 -12.57
C VAL A 414 -19.76 -25.69 -11.57
N VAL A 415 -19.22 -26.71 -10.90
CA VAL A 415 -19.94 -27.55 -9.94
C VAL A 415 -19.16 -27.61 -8.62
N GLY A 416 -19.88 -27.55 -7.48
CA GLY A 416 -19.34 -27.70 -6.13
C GLY A 416 -18.83 -26.40 -5.50
N ASN A 417 -18.42 -26.51 -4.22
CA ASN A 417 -18.15 -25.34 -3.36
C ASN A 417 -16.71 -24.78 -3.47
N GLN A 418 -15.83 -25.46 -4.18
CA GLN A 418 -14.43 -25.02 -4.28
C GLN A 418 -14.28 -23.91 -5.33
N THR A 419 -13.68 -22.80 -4.94
CA THR A 419 -13.29 -21.73 -5.85
C THR A 419 -12.19 -22.21 -6.80
N ARG A 420 -12.40 -22.04 -8.11
CA ARG A 420 -11.48 -22.45 -9.17
C ARG A 420 -11.42 -21.38 -10.26
N ARG A 421 -10.35 -21.39 -11.04
CA ARG A 421 -10.23 -20.55 -12.23
C ARG A 421 -11.27 -21.00 -13.28
N VAL A 422 -11.97 -20.03 -13.85
CA VAL A 422 -13.03 -20.21 -14.86
C VAL A 422 -12.71 -19.31 -16.04
N GLU A 423 -12.60 -19.90 -17.22
CA GLU A 423 -12.42 -19.15 -18.47
C GLU A 423 -13.68 -18.36 -18.82
N LEU A 424 -13.51 -17.12 -19.20
CA LEU A 424 -14.60 -16.24 -19.62
C LEU A 424 -14.73 -16.26 -21.13
N LYS A 425 -15.94 -16.61 -21.61
CA LYS A 425 -16.24 -16.56 -23.02
C LYS A 425 -16.50 -15.12 -23.47
N PRO A 426 -16.25 -14.78 -24.74
CA PRO A 426 -16.71 -13.51 -25.32
C PRO A 426 -18.20 -13.28 -25.03
N GLY A 427 -18.57 -12.08 -24.60
CA GLY A 427 -19.95 -11.74 -24.23
C GLY A 427 -20.37 -12.17 -22.82
N SER A 428 -19.46 -12.71 -21.99
CA SER A 428 -19.74 -12.98 -20.56
C SER A 428 -19.92 -11.69 -19.74
N HIS A 429 -19.54 -10.55 -20.28
CA HIS A 429 -19.55 -9.24 -19.60
C HIS A 429 -18.83 -9.26 -18.25
N ARG A 430 -17.73 -10.01 -18.15
CA ARG A 430 -16.89 -10.15 -16.95
C ARG A 430 -15.43 -9.90 -17.32
N GLY A 431 -14.58 -10.04 -16.34
CA GLY A 431 -13.14 -9.85 -16.45
C GLY A 431 -12.65 -8.62 -15.71
N GLY A 432 -11.51 -8.81 -15.03
CA GLY A 432 -10.93 -7.76 -14.19
C GLY A 432 -11.71 -7.45 -12.91
N LEU A 433 -11.11 -6.61 -12.09
CA LEU A 433 -11.59 -6.25 -10.74
C LEU A 433 -12.99 -5.63 -10.74
N LEU A 434 -13.27 -4.73 -11.70
CA LEU A 434 -14.53 -3.97 -11.74
C LEU A 434 -15.74 -4.81 -12.15
N GLY A 435 -15.52 -6.04 -12.67
CA GLY A 435 -16.56 -7.02 -12.95
C GLY A 435 -16.86 -7.96 -11.78
N MET A 436 -16.12 -7.88 -10.67
CA MET A 436 -16.29 -8.79 -9.53
C MET A 436 -17.43 -8.36 -8.61
N GLY A 437 -18.23 -9.34 -8.19
CA GLY A 437 -19.41 -9.11 -7.36
C GLY A 437 -19.13 -8.40 -6.05
N ALA A 438 -18.01 -8.69 -5.39
CA ALA A 438 -17.63 -8.03 -4.15
C ALA A 438 -17.44 -6.51 -4.35
N VAL A 439 -16.75 -6.10 -5.42
CA VAL A 439 -16.49 -4.69 -5.74
C VAL A 439 -17.80 -3.97 -6.07
N LEU A 440 -18.66 -4.60 -6.88
CA LEU A 440 -19.94 -4.04 -7.28
C LEU A 440 -20.89 -3.89 -6.08
N ALA A 441 -20.91 -4.86 -5.16
CA ALA A 441 -21.76 -4.82 -3.98
C ALA A 441 -21.30 -3.78 -2.93
N MET A 442 -20.00 -3.68 -2.64
CA MET A 442 -19.51 -2.70 -1.67
C MET A 442 -19.64 -1.24 -2.17
N THR A 443 -19.75 -1.04 -3.49
CA THR A 443 -19.95 0.27 -4.12
C THR A 443 -21.43 0.53 -4.49
N SER A 444 -22.37 -0.12 -3.82
CA SER A 444 -23.82 0.01 -4.05
C SER A 444 -24.56 0.42 -2.79
N HIS A 445 -25.82 0.83 -2.95
CA HIS A 445 -26.76 1.10 -1.88
C HIS A 445 -27.61 -0.14 -1.54
N THR A 446 -28.50 0.00 -0.55
CA THR A 446 -29.34 -1.08 -0.02
C THR A 446 -30.21 -1.75 -1.10
N PHE A 447 -30.79 -0.96 -2.00
CA PHE A 447 -31.77 -1.43 -3.00
C PHE A 447 -31.41 -1.06 -4.44
N ARG A 448 -30.31 -0.35 -4.67
CA ARG A 448 -29.89 0.12 -6.00
C ARG A 448 -28.38 0.28 -6.13
N THR A 449 -27.93 0.46 -7.36
CA THR A 449 -26.56 0.84 -7.68
C THR A 449 -26.21 2.25 -7.22
N SER A 450 -24.94 2.56 -7.17
CA SER A 450 -24.44 3.91 -6.92
C SER A 450 -23.36 4.28 -7.96
N PRO A 451 -23.71 4.85 -9.10
CA PRO A 451 -22.72 5.31 -10.07
C PRO A 451 -21.64 6.20 -9.48
N THR A 452 -22.01 7.10 -8.58
CA THR A 452 -21.05 7.98 -7.90
C THR A 452 -20.02 7.19 -7.05
N GLN A 453 -20.46 6.18 -6.27
CA GLN A 453 -19.53 5.35 -5.48
C GLN A 453 -18.65 4.48 -6.39
N ARG A 454 -19.23 3.91 -7.48
CA ARG A 454 -18.50 3.12 -8.46
C ARG A 454 -17.45 3.96 -9.19
N GLY A 455 -17.83 5.16 -9.65
CA GLY A 455 -16.89 6.08 -10.31
C GLY A 455 -15.80 6.58 -9.36
N LYS A 456 -16.15 6.89 -8.11
CA LYS A 456 -15.17 7.22 -7.05
C LYS A 456 -14.18 6.07 -6.88
N TYR A 457 -14.65 4.83 -6.78
CA TYR A 457 -13.80 3.65 -6.63
C TYR A 457 -12.81 3.49 -7.80
N VAL A 458 -13.25 3.72 -9.03
CA VAL A 458 -12.36 3.70 -10.21
C VAL A 458 -11.26 4.77 -10.08
N LEU A 459 -11.62 6.01 -9.73
CA LEU A 459 -10.65 7.08 -9.56
C LEU A 459 -9.66 6.80 -8.41
N GLU A 460 -10.14 6.30 -7.30
CA GLU A 460 -9.34 6.07 -6.10
C GLU A 460 -8.46 4.82 -6.20
N VAL A 461 -9.07 3.68 -6.56
CA VAL A 461 -8.38 2.37 -6.51
C VAL A 461 -7.61 2.07 -7.79
N ILE A 462 -8.15 2.45 -8.97
CA ILE A 462 -7.47 2.18 -10.24
C ILE A 462 -6.45 3.29 -10.57
N PHE A 463 -6.86 4.56 -10.45
CA PHE A 463 -6.02 5.68 -10.90
C PHE A 463 -5.28 6.42 -9.78
N GLY A 464 -5.59 6.17 -8.50
CA GLY A 464 -4.96 6.86 -7.38
C GLY A 464 -5.25 8.37 -7.33
N THR A 465 -6.35 8.79 -7.90
CA THR A 465 -6.79 10.20 -7.98
C THR A 465 -8.13 10.39 -7.26
N PRO A 466 -8.19 10.16 -5.92
CA PRO A 466 -9.44 10.28 -5.18
C PRO A 466 -10.02 11.69 -5.34
N PRO A 467 -11.32 11.82 -5.58
CA PRO A 467 -11.96 13.12 -5.55
C PRO A 467 -11.89 13.70 -4.13
N PRO A 468 -11.86 15.04 -3.98
CA PRO A 468 -11.92 15.66 -2.66
C PRO A 468 -13.22 15.26 -1.94
N PRO A 469 -13.24 15.29 -0.59
CA PRO A 469 -14.46 15.01 0.16
C PRO A 469 -15.57 15.98 -0.26
N PRO A 470 -16.84 15.53 -0.28
CA PRO A 470 -17.94 16.38 -0.62
C PRO A 470 -18.05 17.56 0.37
N PRO A 471 -18.52 18.74 -0.06
CA PRO A 471 -18.78 19.85 0.83
C PRO A 471 -19.74 19.44 1.95
N ALA A 472 -19.59 20.02 3.16
CA ALA A 472 -20.42 19.67 4.32
C ALA A 472 -21.93 19.87 4.09
N ASN A 473 -22.30 20.74 3.15
CA ASN A 473 -23.68 21.02 2.74
C ASN A 473 -24.08 20.31 1.44
N ALA A 474 -23.29 19.36 0.95
CA ALA A 474 -23.67 18.53 -0.19
C ALA A 474 -24.93 17.74 0.20
N GLY A 475 -26.09 18.18 -0.30
CA GLY A 475 -27.38 17.59 0.05
C GLY A 475 -27.46 16.12 -0.33
N VAL A 476 -28.24 15.36 0.41
CA VAL A 476 -28.66 14.01 0.03
C VAL A 476 -29.67 14.15 -1.10
N LEU A 477 -29.61 13.29 -2.12
CA LEU A 477 -30.63 13.25 -3.15
C LEU A 477 -32.01 13.07 -2.48
N LYS A 478 -32.92 14.02 -2.69
CA LYS A 478 -34.16 14.17 -1.91
C LYS A 478 -35.15 13.00 -2.03
N ASN A 479 -34.92 12.05 -2.90
CA ASN A 479 -35.88 11.01 -3.28
C ASN A 479 -35.27 9.60 -3.34
N ASP A 480 -34.49 9.22 -2.33
CA ASP A 480 -33.90 7.89 -2.22
C ASP A 480 -34.81 6.91 -1.46
N ASP A 481 -36.14 6.96 -1.76
CA ASP A 481 -37.16 6.10 -1.16
C ASP A 481 -37.64 5.07 -2.22
N PRO A 482 -37.36 3.77 -2.04
CA PRO A 482 -37.73 2.72 -3.01
C PRO A 482 -39.25 2.58 -3.19
N LYS A 483 -40.07 3.11 -2.28
CA LYS A 483 -41.53 3.04 -2.30
C LYS A 483 -42.18 4.22 -3.02
N LYS A 484 -41.44 5.27 -3.36
CA LYS A 484 -41.93 6.44 -4.08
C LYS A 484 -41.68 6.33 -5.58
N LYS A 485 -42.74 6.39 -6.38
CA LYS A 485 -42.61 6.59 -7.84
C LYS A 485 -42.11 8.01 -8.09
N ILE A 486 -40.89 8.11 -8.62
CA ILE A 486 -40.28 9.39 -8.99
C ILE A 486 -40.35 9.52 -10.51
N PRO A 487 -40.77 10.70 -11.05
CA PRO A 487 -40.88 10.89 -12.49
C PRO A 487 -39.53 10.94 -13.22
N LEU A 488 -38.41 11.07 -12.49
CA LEU A 488 -37.06 11.18 -13.04
C LEU A 488 -36.28 9.89 -12.84
N THR A 489 -35.51 9.48 -13.81
CA THR A 489 -34.52 8.41 -13.66
C THR A 489 -33.41 8.85 -12.67
N PHE A 490 -32.72 7.90 -12.07
CA PHE A 490 -31.61 8.22 -11.15
C PHE A 490 -30.53 9.08 -11.85
N ARG A 491 -30.28 8.85 -13.13
CA ARG A 491 -29.35 9.64 -13.94
C ARG A 491 -29.79 11.10 -14.06
N GLU A 492 -31.06 11.33 -14.31
CA GLU A 492 -31.63 12.70 -14.42
C GLU A 492 -31.57 13.42 -13.06
N GLN A 493 -31.84 12.73 -11.96
CA GLN A 493 -31.71 13.30 -10.61
C GLN A 493 -30.26 13.68 -10.31
N LEU A 494 -29.30 12.83 -10.67
CA LEU A 494 -27.88 13.09 -10.48
C LEU A 494 -27.41 14.25 -11.38
N ALA A 495 -27.91 14.32 -12.63
CA ALA A 495 -27.65 15.43 -13.54
C ALA A 495 -28.15 16.76 -12.98
N GLN A 496 -29.36 16.80 -12.38
CA GLN A 496 -29.87 17.99 -11.70
C GLN A 496 -28.99 18.39 -10.51
N HIS A 497 -28.53 17.45 -9.68
CA HIS A 497 -27.58 17.72 -8.60
C HIS A 497 -26.26 18.30 -9.12
N ALA A 498 -25.76 17.79 -10.22
CA ALA A 498 -24.52 18.22 -10.86
C ALA A 498 -24.61 19.58 -11.59
N THR A 499 -25.77 20.25 -11.62
CA THR A 499 -25.89 21.61 -12.20
C THR A 499 -25.20 22.67 -11.34
N GLN A 500 -25.04 22.44 -10.04
CA GLN A 500 -24.33 23.36 -9.15
C GLN A 500 -22.83 23.36 -9.49
N PRO A 501 -22.17 24.51 -9.69
CA PRO A 501 -20.76 24.59 -10.09
C PRO A 501 -19.81 23.84 -9.15
N SER A 502 -20.05 23.90 -7.83
CA SER A 502 -19.26 23.19 -6.81
C SER A 502 -19.37 21.66 -6.92
N CYS A 503 -20.50 21.13 -7.39
CA CYS A 503 -20.74 19.70 -7.58
C CYS A 503 -20.26 19.22 -8.96
N ALA A 504 -20.46 20.06 -9.99
CA ALA A 504 -20.13 19.73 -11.39
C ALA A 504 -18.67 19.34 -11.60
N ALA A 505 -17.73 20.00 -10.91
CA ALA A 505 -16.29 19.75 -11.05
C ALA A 505 -15.88 18.31 -10.72
N CYS A 506 -16.51 17.70 -9.71
CA CYS A 506 -16.27 16.30 -9.31
C CYS A 506 -17.11 15.34 -10.15
N HIS A 507 -18.41 15.61 -10.32
CA HIS A 507 -19.34 14.72 -11.01
C HIS A 507 -18.97 14.48 -12.48
N LYS A 508 -18.42 15.49 -13.19
CA LYS A 508 -17.88 15.33 -14.55
C LYS A 508 -16.79 14.25 -14.66
N LYS A 509 -16.03 14.00 -13.59
CA LYS A 509 -14.98 12.97 -13.57
C LYS A 509 -15.50 11.62 -13.07
N ILE A 510 -16.42 11.63 -12.11
CA ILE A 510 -16.89 10.44 -11.40
C ILE A 510 -17.99 9.72 -12.17
N ASP A 511 -19.04 10.46 -12.59
CA ASP A 511 -20.28 9.87 -13.09
C ASP A 511 -20.12 9.09 -14.39
N PRO A 512 -19.33 9.52 -15.39
CA PRO A 512 -19.13 8.74 -16.61
C PRO A 512 -18.55 7.34 -16.34
N LEU A 513 -17.61 7.24 -15.39
CA LEU A 513 -17.00 5.97 -14.99
C LEU A 513 -18.00 5.07 -14.26
N GLY A 514 -18.84 5.68 -13.43
CA GLY A 514 -19.83 4.94 -12.65
C GLY A 514 -21.02 4.46 -13.50
N PHE A 515 -21.50 5.27 -14.43
CA PHE A 515 -22.58 4.88 -15.35
C PHE A 515 -22.16 3.73 -16.27
N ALA A 516 -20.91 3.68 -16.69
CA ALA A 516 -20.37 2.57 -17.47
C ALA A 516 -20.46 1.21 -16.73
N LEU A 517 -20.59 1.22 -15.40
CA LEU A 517 -20.76 0.01 -14.57
C LEU A 517 -22.25 -0.28 -14.26
N ASP A 518 -23.20 0.49 -14.77
CA ASP A 518 -24.61 0.35 -14.41
C ASP A 518 -25.31 -0.83 -15.11
N ASN A 519 -24.62 -1.49 -16.08
CA ASN A 519 -24.99 -2.81 -16.53
C ASN A 519 -24.99 -3.87 -15.42
N PHE A 520 -24.31 -3.63 -14.30
CA PHE A 520 -24.37 -4.50 -13.14
C PHE A 520 -25.33 -3.94 -12.10
N ASN A 521 -26.26 -4.77 -11.60
CA ASN A 521 -27.11 -4.38 -10.49
C ASN A 521 -26.30 -4.23 -9.18
N ALA A 522 -26.97 -4.01 -8.04
CA ALA A 522 -26.32 -3.75 -6.77
C ALA A 522 -25.55 -4.96 -6.20
N ILE A 523 -25.78 -6.16 -6.66
CA ILE A 523 -25.08 -7.38 -6.27
C ILE A 523 -24.23 -7.99 -7.40
N GLY A 524 -24.07 -7.25 -8.49
CA GLY A 524 -23.20 -7.63 -9.59
C GLY A 524 -23.82 -8.56 -10.63
N GLU A 525 -25.15 -8.76 -10.67
CA GLU A 525 -25.80 -9.42 -11.79
C GLU A 525 -25.86 -8.50 -13.02
N TRP A 526 -25.69 -9.08 -14.20
CA TRP A 526 -25.77 -8.32 -15.46
C TRP A 526 -27.23 -7.96 -15.81
N ARG A 527 -27.44 -6.72 -16.29
CA ARG A 527 -28.73 -6.22 -16.73
C ARG A 527 -28.59 -5.31 -17.96
N THR A 528 -29.61 -5.30 -18.81
CA THR A 528 -29.67 -4.48 -20.05
C THR A 528 -30.74 -3.41 -20.03
N GLY A 529 -31.50 -3.28 -18.93
CA GLY A 529 -32.70 -2.47 -18.86
C GLY A 529 -33.96 -3.25 -19.29
N SER A 530 -35.11 -2.55 -19.42
CA SER A 530 -36.35 -3.10 -19.96
C SER A 530 -36.54 -2.62 -21.40
N LYS A 531 -37.48 -3.28 -22.14
CA LYS A 531 -37.82 -2.84 -23.51
C LYS A 531 -38.30 -1.39 -23.54
N ASP A 532 -39.01 -0.95 -22.50
CA ASP A 532 -39.62 0.37 -22.42
C ASP A 532 -38.68 1.44 -21.84
N VAL A 533 -37.65 1.03 -21.08
CA VAL A 533 -36.64 1.91 -20.48
C VAL A 533 -35.27 1.29 -20.68
N PRO A 534 -34.60 1.55 -21.79
CA PRO A 534 -33.23 1.10 -22.02
C PRO A 534 -32.30 1.73 -21.01
N LEU A 535 -31.30 0.95 -20.58
CA LEU A 535 -30.31 1.41 -19.61
C LEU A 535 -29.26 2.27 -20.32
N ASP A 536 -29.17 3.55 -19.96
CA ASP A 536 -28.12 4.44 -20.47
C ASP A 536 -26.85 4.29 -19.64
N VAL A 537 -25.86 3.61 -20.20
CA VAL A 537 -24.55 3.33 -19.62
C VAL A 537 -23.42 4.15 -20.25
N SER A 538 -23.79 5.15 -21.06
CA SER A 538 -22.83 6.02 -21.74
C SER A 538 -22.29 7.12 -20.82
N GLY A 539 -21.11 7.62 -21.13
CA GLY A 539 -20.50 8.76 -20.46
C GLY A 539 -19.43 9.42 -21.33
N VAL A 540 -19.07 10.66 -20.99
CA VAL A 540 -17.99 11.39 -21.64
C VAL A 540 -17.03 11.86 -20.54
N LEU A 541 -15.77 11.43 -20.60
CA LEU A 541 -14.72 11.83 -19.67
C LEU A 541 -14.26 13.27 -19.96
N PRO A 542 -13.67 13.95 -18.95
CA PRO A 542 -13.01 15.23 -19.19
C PRO A 542 -11.89 15.05 -20.22
N GLY A 543 -11.95 15.56 -21.35
CA GLY A 543 -11.02 15.31 -22.48
C GLY A 543 -11.74 14.77 -23.71
N GLY A 544 -13.07 14.51 -23.59
CA GLY A 544 -13.92 14.14 -24.72
C GLY A 544 -13.93 12.64 -25.05
N GLU A 545 -13.22 11.80 -24.31
CA GLU A 545 -13.24 10.34 -24.50
C GLU A 545 -14.60 9.77 -24.09
N LYS A 546 -15.24 9.06 -25.03
CA LYS A 546 -16.52 8.40 -24.79
C LYS A 546 -16.31 7.05 -24.12
N VAL A 547 -17.15 6.75 -23.15
CA VAL A 547 -17.20 5.46 -22.43
C VAL A 547 -18.62 4.91 -22.60
N GLU A 548 -18.75 3.68 -23.06
CA GLU A 548 -20.04 3.02 -23.24
C GLU A 548 -20.03 1.64 -22.61
N GLY A 549 -20.72 1.52 -21.49
CA GLY A 549 -20.83 0.30 -20.71
C GLY A 549 -19.51 -0.25 -20.20
N PHE A 550 -19.56 -1.45 -19.67
CA PHE A 550 -18.42 -2.09 -19.02
C PHE A 550 -17.24 -2.35 -19.99
N ASP A 551 -17.52 -2.83 -21.20
CA ASP A 551 -16.46 -3.11 -22.17
C ASP A 551 -15.77 -1.84 -22.68
N GLY A 552 -16.55 -0.75 -22.87
CA GLY A 552 -15.99 0.58 -23.15
C GLY A 552 -15.09 1.09 -22.01
N LEU A 553 -15.50 0.89 -20.77
CA LEU A 553 -14.68 1.24 -19.61
C LEU A 553 -13.37 0.44 -19.57
N LYS A 554 -13.39 -0.88 -19.76
CA LYS A 554 -12.19 -1.71 -19.84
C LYS A 554 -11.22 -1.22 -20.91
N ALA A 555 -11.73 -0.87 -22.09
CA ALA A 555 -10.91 -0.33 -23.18
C ALA A 555 -10.20 0.99 -22.77
N VAL A 556 -10.89 1.89 -22.07
CA VAL A 556 -10.30 3.13 -21.51
C VAL A 556 -9.22 2.81 -20.47
N LEU A 557 -9.50 1.89 -19.55
CA LEU A 557 -8.54 1.49 -18.52
C LEU A 557 -7.26 0.89 -19.12
N LEU A 558 -7.40 0.02 -20.13
CA LEU A 558 -6.25 -0.59 -20.81
C LEU A 558 -5.40 0.43 -21.60
N LYS A 559 -6.00 1.47 -22.17
CA LYS A 559 -5.24 2.59 -22.76
C LYS A 559 -4.43 3.34 -21.71
N ARG A 560 -4.92 3.40 -20.47
CA ARG A 560 -4.30 4.10 -19.34
C ARG A 560 -3.58 3.13 -18.37
N LYS A 561 -3.20 1.95 -18.82
CA LYS A 561 -2.55 0.92 -17.99
C LYS A 561 -1.24 1.38 -17.35
N ASP A 562 -0.52 2.33 -17.96
CA ASP A 562 0.69 2.90 -17.38
C ASP A 562 0.38 3.73 -16.13
N GLU A 563 -0.74 4.46 -16.09
CA GLU A 563 -1.20 5.19 -14.90
C GLU A 563 -1.59 4.22 -13.78
N PHE A 564 -2.30 3.14 -14.13
CA PHE A 564 -2.63 2.06 -13.20
C PHE A 564 -1.37 1.40 -12.62
N ALA A 565 -0.38 1.08 -13.48
CA ALA A 565 0.89 0.49 -13.07
C ALA A 565 1.67 1.41 -12.12
N ALA A 566 1.70 2.72 -12.40
CA ALA A 566 2.31 3.71 -11.52
C ALA A 566 1.58 3.77 -10.16
N HIS A 567 0.25 3.75 -10.15
CA HIS A 567 -0.51 3.75 -8.90
C HIS A 567 -0.28 2.48 -8.09
N MET A 568 -0.31 1.30 -8.73
CA MET A 568 -0.03 0.04 -8.05
C MET A 568 1.42 -0.01 -7.52
N ALA A 569 2.39 0.53 -8.27
CA ALA A 569 3.77 0.66 -7.81
C ALA A 569 3.86 1.56 -6.57
N ALA A 570 3.16 2.70 -6.56
CA ALA A 570 3.10 3.59 -5.41
C ALA A 570 2.48 2.88 -4.19
N LYS A 571 1.37 2.16 -4.37
CA LYS A 571 0.73 1.40 -3.28
C LYS A 571 1.63 0.29 -2.75
N LEU A 572 2.30 -0.45 -3.62
CA LEU A 572 3.19 -1.51 -3.17
C LEU A 572 4.44 -0.96 -2.47
N LEU A 573 4.97 0.17 -2.92
CA LEU A 573 6.07 0.87 -2.26
C LEU A 573 5.66 1.40 -0.88
N GLU A 574 4.45 1.99 -0.75
CA GLU A 574 3.88 2.44 0.53
C GLU A 574 3.79 1.29 1.53
N LEU A 575 3.27 0.13 1.10
CA LEU A 575 3.20 -1.10 1.92
C LEU A 575 4.59 -1.59 2.34
N ALA A 576 5.53 -1.66 1.39
CA ALA A 576 6.88 -2.17 1.62
C ALA A 576 7.67 -1.33 2.62
N LEU A 577 7.56 0.00 2.51
CA LEU A 577 8.23 0.96 3.40
C LEU A 577 7.51 1.12 4.75
N GLY A 578 6.20 0.87 4.81
CA GLY A 578 5.37 1.09 6.00
C GLY A 578 5.26 2.56 6.40
N ARG A 579 5.32 3.46 5.42
CA ARG A 579 5.14 4.91 5.57
C ARG A 579 4.42 5.50 4.36
N GLU A 580 3.86 6.68 4.55
CA GLU A 580 3.36 7.47 3.42
C GLU A 580 4.52 7.85 2.48
N LEU A 581 4.22 7.88 1.19
CA LEU A 581 5.19 8.32 0.19
C LEU A 581 5.33 9.83 0.19
N ASP A 582 6.52 10.30 -0.10
CA ASP A 582 6.81 11.73 -0.31
C ASP A 582 7.23 11.99 -1.76
N GLY A 583 7.54 13.26 -2.08
CA GLY A 583 7.88 13.65 -3.44
C GLY A 583 9.12 12.95 -4.02
N GLN A 584 10.03 12.46 -3.19
CA GLN A 584 11.25 11.75 -3.64
C GLN A 584 10.93 10.32 -4.10
N ASP A 585 9.88 9.72 -3.54
CA ASP A 585 9.44 8.38 -3.92
C ASP A 585 8.86 8.31 -5.34
N GLU A 586 8.42 9.44 -5.91
CA GLU A 586 7.93 9.50 -7.30
C GLU A 586 8.96 9.02 -8.32
N CYS A 587 10.25 9.22 -8.06
CA CYS A 587 11.32 8.66 -8.90
C CYS A 587 11.24 7.14 -8.97
N THR A 588 11.12 6.50 -7.80
CA THR A 588 10.98 5.03 -7.71
C THR A 588 9.70 4.55 -8.40
N VAL A 589 8.59 5.26 -8.21
CA VAL A 589 7.30 4.93 -8.87
C VAL A 589 7.43 4.99 -10.39
N ASN A 590 8.03 6.04 -10.92
CA ASN A 590 8.22 6.22 -12.37
C ASN A 590 9.17 5.17 -12.95
N GLU A 591 10.29 4.89 -12.29
CA GLU A 591 11.24 3.85 -12.69
C GLU A 591 10.58 2.47 -12.70
N THR A 592 9.80 2.15 -11.66
CA THR A 592 9.04 0.89 -11.56
C THR A 592 8.02 0.78 -12.69
N ARG A 593 7.23 1.84 -12.98
CA ARG A 593 6.29 1.87 -14.11
C ARG A 593 7.00 1.59 -15.43
N ASP A 594 8.13 2.24 -15.69
CA ASP A 594 8.86 2.11 -16.94
C ASP A 594 9.53 0.74 -17.08
N ALA A 595 9.99 0.15 -15.97
CA ALA A 595 10.49 -1.21 -15.92
C ALA A 595 9.36 -2.24 -16.17
N LEU A 596 8.19 -2.05 -15.57
CA LEU A 596 7.02 -2.90 -15.78
C LEU A 596 6.59 -2.93 -17.25
N LYS A 597 6.61 -1.78 -17.93
CA LYS A 597 6.30 -1.69 -19.36
C LYS A 597 7.24 -2.56 -20.22
N ARG A 598 8.50 -2.65 -19.83
CA ARG A 598 9.50 -3.51 -20.52
C ARG A 598 9.38 -4.99 -20.16
N GLN A 599 8.69 -5.32 -19.06
CA GLN A 599 8.55 -6.68 -18.50
C GLN A 599 7.09 -7.15 -18.52
N ASP A 600 6.31 -6.74 -19.52
CA ASP A 600 4.91 -7.15 -19.73
C ASP A 600 4.02 -7.02 -18.47
N TYR A 601 4.31 -6.02 -17.63
CA TYR A 601 3.59 -5.74 -16.37
C TYR A 601 3.52 -6.92 -15.40
N ARG A 602 4.51 -7.83 -15.40
CA ARG A 602 4.55 -9.02 -14.54
C ARG A 602 4.52 -8.66 -13.06
N PHE A 603 3.77 -9.45 -12.27
CA PHE A 603 3.67 -9.23 -10.82
C PHE A 603 5.04 -9.38 -10.13
N SER A 604 5.84 -10.39 -10.51
CA SER A 604 7.19 -10.58 -9.96
C SER A 604 8.12 -9.40 -10.27
N ALA A 605 7.99 -8.81 -11.47
CA ALA A 605 8.76 -7.63 -11.86
C ALA A 605 8.40 -6.43 -10.97
N LEU A 606 7.11 -6.20 -10.70
CA LEU A 606 6.66 -5.14 -9.79
C LEU A 606 7.31 -5.28 -8.41
N VAL A 607 7.27 -6.48 -7.82
CA VAL A 607 7.86 -6.72 -6.49
C VAL A 607 9.39 -6.58 -6.54
N ALA A 608 10.04 -7.07 -7.59
CA ALA A 608 11.49 -6.97 -7.75
C ALA A 608 11.98 -5.52 -7.87
N GLU A 609 11.29 -4.68 -8.63
CA GLU A 609 11.62 -3.26 -8.76
C GLU A 609 11.50 -2.52 -7.42
N ILE A 610 10.45 -2.79 -6.64
CA ILE A 610 10.28 -2.22 -5.29
C ILE A 610 11.43 -2.66 -4.38
N VAL A 611 11.77 -3.95 -4.35
CA VAL A 611 12.83 -4.50 -3.48
C VAL A 611 14.21 -3.96 -3.86
N ASN A 612 14.47 -3.70 -5.15
CA ASN A 612 15.74 -3.15 -5.62
C ASN A 612 15.82 -1.62 -5.52
N SER A 613 14.72 -0.94 -5.18
CA SER A 613 14.65 0.52 -5.14
C SER A 613 15.53 1.15 -4.05
N VAL A 614 15.92 2.41 -4.27
CA VAL A 614 16.69 3.19 -3.29
C VAL A 614 16.00 3.24 -1.93
N PRO A 615 14.69 3.60 -1.80
CA PRO A 615 14.04 3.69 -0.50
C PRO A 615 13.89 2.34 0.22
N PHE A 616 13.89 1.21 -0.52
CA PHE A 616 13.82 -0.12 0.09
C PHE A 616 15.19 -0.65 0.51
N ARG A 617 16.28 -0.29 -0.18
CA ARG A 617 17.64 -0.76 0.12
C ARG A 617 18.46 0.20 0.98
N GLN A 618 17.99 1.41 1.15
CA GLN A 618 18.68 2.45 1.91
C GLN A 618 17.74 3.06 2.96
N ARG A 619 18.32 3.78 3.88
CA ARG A 619 17.65 4.67 4.82
C ARG A 619 18.33 6.02 4.83
N ARG A 620 17.64 7.08 5.25
CA ARG A 620 18.25 8.38 5.44
C ARG A 620 19.35 8.28 6.49
N ALA A 621 20.53 8.84 6.19
CA ALA A 621 21.63 8.94 7.13
C ALA A 621 21.26 9.83 8.32
N THR A 622 21.77 9.52 9.50
CA THR A 622 21.72 10.45 10.63
C THR A 622 22.76 11.56 10.41
N ARG A 623 22.37 12.80 10.70
CA ARG A 623 23.26 13.96 10.62
C ARG A 623 24.22 13.99 11.80
#